data_28efe762727ef29146598fc5bc87e684
#
_entry.id   28efe762727ef29146598fc5bc87e684
#
_cell.length_a   1.000
_cell.length_b   1.000
_cell.length_c   1.000
_cell.angle_alpha   90.00
_cell.angle_beta   90.00
_cell.angle_gamma   90.00
#
_symmetry.space_group_name_H-M   'P 1'
#
loop_
_entity.id
_entity.type
_entity.pdbx_description
1 polymer ?
#
loop_
_entity_poly.entity_id
_entity_poly.type
_entity_poly.pdbx_seq_one_letter_code
_entity_poly.pdbx_strand_id
1 'polypeptide(L)'
;MNARAGSGWQTVLADLSLILFIVMASAVNEAPANSPPPPSQAAMLPALGDPVAFWRDGAGAPPLKEWLVTAAADPRLRLTIMAPPAEAEAALAMAAQAGRPVRILIDPTATTLVAALTYDQPPLAQGLQQASAKETNR
;
A
#
# COMPACT_ATOMS: atom_id res chain seq x y z
N MET A 1 44.78 -59.40 -1.76
CA MET A 1 43.31 -59.24 -1.79
C MET A 1 42.99 -57.98 -1.00
N ASN A 2 42.85 -56.85 -1.68
CA ASN A 2 42.52 -55.58 -1.02
C ASN A 2 41.01 -55.39 -1.06
N ALA A 3 40.39 -55.52 0.07
CA ALA A 3 38.99 -55.26 0.27
C ALA A 3 38.69 -53.79 0.02
N ARG A 4 38.02 -53.49 -1.08
CA ARG A 4 37.37 -52.20 -1.32
C ARG A 4 36.12 -52.09 -0.42
N ALA A 5 36.34 -51.89 0.85
CA ALA A 5 35.30 -51.55 1.78
C ALA A 5 35.45 -50.07 2.14
N GLY A 6 34.93 -49.16 1.33
CA GLY A 6 35.06 -47.76 1.68
C GLY A 6 34.32 -46.74 0.82
N SER A 7 33.75 -47.12 -0.32
CA SER A 7 33.10 -46.13 -1.19
C SER A 7 31.58 -46.03 -1.11
N GLY A 8 30.92 -46.99 -0.48
CA GLY A 8 29.47 -47.04 -0.44
C GLY A 8 28.84 -45.91 0.38
N TRP A 9 29.44 -45.56 1.49
CA TRP A 9 28.92 -44.51 2.36
C TRP A 9 29.11 -43.11 1.74
N GLN A 10 30.20 -42.90 0.98
CA GLN A 10 30.45 -41.68 0.26
C GLN A 10 29.42 -41.45 -0.85
N THR A 11 29.05 -42.51 -1.56
CA THR A 11 28.03 -42.48 -2.59
C THR A 11 26.66 -42.15 -2.00
N VAL A 12 26.32 -42.72 -0.86
CA VAL A 12 25.07 -42.46 -0.14
C VAL A 12 25.03 -41.02 0.36
N LEU A 13 26.14 -40.47 0.85
CA LEU A 13 26.22 -39.09 1.28
C LEU A 13 26.09 -38.10 0.11
N ALA A 14 26.72 -38.44 -1.02
CA ALA A 14 26.61 -37.60 -2.24
C ALA A 14 25.18 -37.59 -2.77
N ASP A 15 24.50 -38.75 -2.75
CA ASP A 15 23.11 -38.87 -3.22
C ASP A 15 22.14 -38.13 -2.29
N LEU A 16 22.32 -38.24 -0.98
CA LEU A 16 21.53 -37.46 0.00
C LEU A 16 21.75 -35.97 -0.15
N SER A 17 22.97 -35.53 -0.41
CA SER A 17 23.27 -34.13 -0.63
C SER A 17 22.61 -33.60 -1.89
N LEU A 18 22.58 -34.41 -2.96
CA LEU A 18 21.91 -34.06 -4.21
C LEU A 18 20.41 -33.92 -4.04
N ILE A 19 19.80 -34.88 -3.33
CA ILE A 19 18.37 -34.85 -3.03
C ILE A 19 18.02 -33.58 -2.21
N LEU A 20 18.81 -33.32 -1.17
CA LEU A 20 18.62 -32.13 -0.33
C LEU A 20 18.76 -30.83 -1.14
N PHE A 21 19.72 -30.79 -2.04
CA PHE A 21 19.91 -29.63 -2.91
C PHE A 21 18.72 -29.43 -3.85
N ILE A 22 18.21 -30.51 -4.45
CA ILE A 22 17.03 -30.44 -5.33
C ILE A 22 15.79 -29.98 -4.55
N VAL A 23 15.57 -30.49 -3.34
CA VAL A 23 14.45 -30.07 -2.49
C VAL A 23 14.58 -28.59 -2.11
N MET A 24 15.77 -28.13 -1.73
CA MET A 24 16.01 -26.73 -1.42
C MET A 24 15.83 -25.84 -2.66
N ALA A 25 16.33 -26.26 -3.82
CA ALA A 25 16.17 -25.53 -5.07
C ALA A 25 14.71 -25.43 -5.49
N SER A 26 13.92 -26.50 -5.30
CA SER A 26 12.48 -26.49 -5.54
C SER A 26 11.74 -25.56 -4.57
N ALA A 27 12.10 -25.57 -3.29
CA ALA A 27 11.49 -24.69 -2.29
C ALA A 27 11.75 -23.20 -2.56
N VAL A 28 12.91 -22.87 -3.13
CA VAL A 28 13.23 -21.50 -3.52
C VAL A 28 12.49 -21.09 -4.82
N ASN A 29 12.25 -22.04 -5.71
CA ASN A 29 11.55 -21.78 -6.98
C ASN A 29 10.02 -21.78 -6.80
N GLU A 30 9.50 -22.39 -5.74
CA GLU A 30 8.10 -22.31 -5.31
C GLU A 30 7.86 -21.17 -4.30
N ALA A 31 8.75 -20.20 -4.22
CA ALA A 31 8.41 -18.96 -3.55
C ALA A 31 7.10 -18.47 -4.18
N PRO A 32 6.00 -18.44 -3.41
CA PRO A 32 4.70 -18.12 -3.99
C PRO A 32 4.84 -16.80 -4.70
N ALA A 33 4.34 -16.74 -5.92
CA ALA A 33 4.23 -15.51 -6.73
C ALA A 33 3.36 -14.43 -6.02
N ASN A 34 2.98 -14.68 -4.79
CA ASN A 34 2.35 -13.82 -3.81
C ASN A 34 3.30 -13.32 -2.72
N SER A 35 4.62 -13.37 -2.91
CA SER A 35 5.43 -12.42 -2.15
C SER A 35 4.89 -11.05 -2.51
N PRO A 36 4.32 -10.28 -1.55
CA PRO A 36 3.93 -8.91 -1.84
C PRO A 36 5.18 -8.29 -2.46
N PRO A 37 5.05 -7.61 -3.62
CA PRO A 37 6.20 -6.94 -4.23
C PRO A 37 6.89 -6.20 -3.09
N PRO A 38 8.24 -6.23 -3.01
CA PRO A 38 8.94 -5.47 -1.99
C PRO A 38 8.31 -4.10 -2.05
N PRO A 39 7.97 -3.44 -0.93
CA PRO A 39 7.27 -2.18 -0.96
C PRO A 39 8.05 -1.30 -1.92
N SER A 40 7.68 -1.43 -3.17
CA SER A 40 8.02 -0.52 -4.24
C SER A 40 7.70 0.77 -3.55
N GLN A 41 8.61 1.70 -3.43
CA GLN A 41 8.37 3.03 -2.86
C GLN A 41 7.08 3.53 -3.50
N ALA A 42 6.00 2.86 -3.17
CA ALA A 42 4.64 3.30 -3.33
C ALA A 42 4.76 4.65 -2.67
N ALA A 43 4.90 5.67 -3.51
CA ALA A 43 5.06 7.05 -3.12
C ALA A 43 4.25 7.15 -1.85
N MET A 44 4.90 7.36 -0.69
CA MET A 44 4.27 7.24 0.62
C MET A 44 3.07 8.15 0.54
N LEU A 45 1.95 7.55 0.15
CA LEU A 45 0.67 8.24 0.18
C LEU A 45 0.57 8.65 1.63
N PRO A 46 0.51 9.96 1.92
CA PRO A 46 0.39 10.40 3.30
C PRO A 46 -0.73 9.60 3.90
N ALA A 47 -0.45 8.91 5.01
CA ALA A 47 -1.41 8.05 5.66
C ALA A 47 -2.72 8.84 5.77
N LEU A 48 -3.77 8.36 5.10
CA LEU A 48 -5.09 8.94 5.28
C LEU A 48 -5.41 8.78 6.76
N GLY A 49 -5.57 9.89 7.46
CA GLY A 49 -6.09 9.86 8.82
C GLY A 49 -7.48 9.23 8.85
N ASP A 50 -7.94 8.84 10.02
CA ASP A 50 -9.29 8.32 10.18
C ASP A 50 -10.31 9.34 9.63
N PRO A 51 -11.22 8.90 8.77
CA PRO A 51 -12.20 9.79 8.17
C PRO A 51 -13.22 10.29 9.21
N VAL A 52 -13.37 11.58 9.28
CA VAL A 52 -14.33 12.25 10.19
C VAL A 52 -15.72 12.27 9.57
N ALA A 53 -15.82 12.40 8.26
CA ALA A 53 -17.08 12.42 7.54
C ALA A 53 -16.91 11.86 6.12
N PHE A 54 -17.95 11.21 5.62
CA PHE A 54 -18.03 10.68 4.27
C PHE A 54 -19.20 11.30 3.52
N TRP A 55 -19.00 11.49 2.23
CA TRP A 55 -20.05 11.84 1.29
C TRP A 55 -20.03 10.86 0.12
N ARG A 56 -21.18 10.46 -0.34
CA ARG A 56 -21.36 9.62 -1.53
C ARG A 56 -22.42 10.25 -2.42
N ASP A 57 -22.20 10.20 -3.71
CA ASP A 57 -23.22 10.57 -4.67
C ASP A 57 -24.36 9.55 -4.67
N GLY A 58 -25.61 10.01 -4.68
CA GLY A 58 -26.76 9.12 -4.67
C GLY A 58 -28.08 9.86 -4.53
N ALA A 59 -29.19 9.12 -4.70
CA ALA A 59 -30.52 9.67 -4.60
C ALA A 59 -30.76 10.23 -3.17
N GLY A 60 -30.93 11.56 -3.07
CA GLY A 60 -31.15 12.26 -1.80
C GLY A 60 -29.88 12.79 -1.12
N ALA A 61 -28.71 12.60 -1.70
CA ALA A 61 -27.50 13.24 -1.22
C ALA A 61 -27.51 14.75 -1.57
N PRO A 62 -27.14 15.63 -0.64
CA PRO A 62 -26.96 17.04 -0.96
C PRO A 62 -25.77 17.21 -1.92
N PRO A 63 -25.73 18.27 -2.76
CA PRO A 63 -24.56 18.57 -3.55
C PRO A 63 -23.31 18.65 -2.70
N LEU A 64 -22.18 18.16 -3.20
CA LEU A 64 -20.89 18.14 -2.46
C LEU A 64 -20.57 19.49 -1.81
N LYS A 65 -20.79 20.59 -2.55
CA LYS A 65 -20.51 21.94 -2.07
C LYS A 65 -21.35 22.30 -0.84
N GLU A 66 -22.61 21.93 -0.82
CA GLU A 66 -23.52 22.17 0.32
C GLU A 66 -23.14 21.32 1.52
N TRP A 67 -22.84 20.04 1.29
CA TRP A 67 -22.33 19.15 2.33
C TRP A 67 -21.03 19.67 2.96
N LEU A 68 -20.12 20.20 2.14
CA LEU A 68 -18.85 20.75 2.63
C LEU A 68 -19.05 21.98 3.55
N VAL A 69 -20.05 22.80 3.30
CA VAL A 69 -20.35 23.96 4.18
C VAL A 69 -20.68 23.49 5.61
N THR A 70 -21.38 22.37 5.73
CA THR A 70 -21.80 21.83 7.03
C THR A 70 -20.73 20.94 7.65
N ALA A 71 -20.13 20.03 6.86
CA ALA A 71 -19.22 19.02 7.36
C ALA A 71 -17.77 19.49 7.52
N ALA A 72 -17.34 20.45 6.73
CA ALA A 72 -15.95 20.91 6.68
C ALA A 72 -15.73 22.25 7.39
N ALA A 73 -16.39 22.47 8.52
CA ALA A 73 -16.25 23.68 9.33
C ALA A 73 -14.83 23.88 9.89
N ASP A 74 -14.08 22.78 10.13
CA ASP A 74 -12.69 22.85 10.57
C ASP A 74 -11.74 23.03 9.37
N PRO A 75 -10.91 24.10 9.34
CA PRO A 75 -9.96 24.36 8.25
C PRO A 75 -8.83 23.32 8.16
N ARG A 76 -8.62 22.51 9.19
CA ARG A 76 -7.62 21.43 9.20
C ARG A 76 -8.07 20.20 8.45
N LEU A 77 -9.37 20.08 8.18
CA LEU A 77 -9.90 18.95 7.42
C LEU A 77 -9.48 19.05 5.97
N ARG A 78 -8.92 17.96 5.47
CA ARG A 78 -8.55 17.78 4.06
C ARG A 78 -9.62 16.97 3.36
N LEU A 79 -10.03 17.45 2.21
CA LEU A 79 -10.95 16.72 1.34
C LEU A 79 -10.15 15.76 0.46
N THR A 80 -10.48 14.48 0.54
CA THR A 80 -9.95 13.45 -0.35
C THR A 80 -11.12 12.84 -1.12
N ILE A 81 -11.03 12.83 -2.44
CA ILE A 81 -11.98 12.16 -3.33
C ILE A 81 -11.33 10.85 -3.79
N MET A 82 -11.97 9.73 -3.50
CA MET A 82 -11.57 8.41 -3.96
C MET A 82 -12.49 7.98 -5.08
N ALA A 83 -11.95 7.54 -6.19
CA ALA A 83 -12.72 7.14 -7.36
C ALA A 83 -12.09 5.93 -8.07
N PRO A 84 -12.91 5.05 -8.67
CA PRO A 84 -12.41 4.07 -9.60
C PRO A 84 -11.85 4.76 -10.87
N PRO A 85 -10.97 4.11 -11.64
CA PRO A 85 -10.41 4.68 -12.87
C PRO A 85 -11.47 5.15 -13.87
N ALA A 86 -12.62 4.46 -13.93
CA ALA A 86 -13.72 4.82 -14.82
C ALA A 86 -14.39 6.17 -14.46
N GLU A 87 -14.29 6.61 -13.21
CA GLU A 87 -14.89 7.84 -12.71
C GLU A 87 -13.86 8.94 -12.43
N ALA A 88 -12.64 8.80 -12.94
CA ALA A 88 -11.56 9.76 -12.72
C ALA A 88 -11.91 11.18 -13.21
N GLU A 89 -12.58 11.32 -14.35
CA GLU A 89 -13.03 12.62 -14.87
C GLU A 89 -14.11 13.25 -13.95
N ALA A 90 -15.04 12.43 -13.46
CA ALA A 90 -16.06 12.91 -12.52
C ALA A 90 -15.41 13.39 -11.20
N ALA A 91 -14.38 12.68 -10.71
CA ALA A 91 -13.62 13.09 -9.54
C ALA A 91 -12.91 14.43 -9.73
N LEU A 92 -12.33 14.66 -10.91
CA LEU A 92 -11.70 15.94 -11.28
C LEU A 92 -12.72 17.08 -11.35
N ALA A 93 -13.86 16.86 -12.01
CA ALA A 93 -14.94 17.83 -12.09
C ALA A 93 -15.49 18.20 -10.71
N MET A 94 -15.65 17.20 -9.84
CA MET A 94 -16.08 17.38 -8.46
C MET A 94 -15.06 18.17 -7.64
N ALA A 95 -13.79 17.88 -7.79
CA ALA A 95 -12.70 18.61 -7.13
C ALA A 95 -12.68 20.10 -7.53
N ALA A 96 -12.91 20.40 -8.81
CA ALA A 96 -13.00 21.77 -9.30
C ALA A 96 -14.17 22.55 -8.66
N GLN A 97 -15.27 21.89 -8.34
CA GLN A 97 -16.44 22.50 -7.71
C GLN A 97 -16.29 22.66 -6.18
N ALA A 98 -15.37 21.95 -5.56
CA ALA A 98 -15.22 21.94 -4.10
C ALA A 98 -14.76 23.29 -3.51
N GLY A 99 -14.13 24.17 -4.30
CA GLY A 99 -13.68 25.50 -3.88
C GLY A 99 -12.58 25.49 -2.81
N ARG A 100 -11.92 24.34 -2.59
CA ARG A 100 -10.84 24.14 -1.61
C ARG A 100 -9.83 23.14 -2.16
N PRO A 101 -8.60 23.07 -1.59
CA PRO A 101 -7.64 22.04 -1.97
C PRO A 101 -8.20 20.62 -1.76
N VAL A 102 -8.13 19.81 -2.81
CA VAL A 102 -8.64 18.44 -2.83
C VAL A 102 -7.51 17.50 -3.19
N ARG A 103 -7.45 16.37 -2.51
CA ARG A 103 -6.62 15.23 -2.91
C ARG A 103 -7.51 14.26 -3.69
N ILE A 104 -7.07 13.86 -4.87
CA ILE A 104 -7.76 12.84 -5.66
C ILE A 104 -6.94 11.56 -5.60
N LEU A 105 -7.58 10.47 -5.22
CA LEU A 105 -7.02 9.13 -5.17
C LEU A 105 -7.78 8.24 -6.16
N ILE A 106 -7.10 7.78 -7.19
CA ILE A 106 -7.67 6.79 -8.10
C ILE A 106 -7.30 5.40 -7.58
N ASP A 107 -8.31 4.68 -7.12
CA ASP A 107 -8.16 3.34 -6.56
C ASP A 107 -8.84 2.32 -7.51
N PRO A 108 -8.07 1.42 -8.15
CA PRO A 108 -8.63 0.41 -9.03
C PRO A 108 -9.54 -0.60 -8.30
N THR A 109 -9.48 -0.65 -6.97
CA THR A 109 -10.36 -1.52 -6.16
C THR A 109 -11.63 -0.82 -5.71
N ALA A 110 -11.71 0.50 -5.85
CA ALA A 110 -12.92 1.26 -5.54
C ALA A 110 -14.04 0.92 -6.54
N THR A 111 -15.26 0.81 -6.04
CA THR A 111 -16.45 0.52 -6.86
C THR A 111 -17.28 1.77 -7.13
N THR A 112 -17.12 2.80 -6.34
CA THR A 112 -17.89 4.04 -6.42
C THR A 112 -17.04 5.23 -6.00
N LEU A 113 -17.42 6.41 -6.47
CA LEU A 113 -16.82 7.66 -6.06
C LEU A 113 -17.28 8.05 -4.64
N VAL A 114 -16.31 8.35 -3.78
CA VAL A 114 -16.53 8.74 -2.38
C VAL A 114 -15.69 9.95 -2.04
N ALA A 115 -16.25 10.93 -1.36
CA ALA A 115 -15.50 12.01 -0.76
C ALA A 115 -15.36 11.79 0.75
N ALA A 116 -14.18 11.98 1.30
CA ALA A 116 -13.89 11.83 2.71
C ALA A 116 -13.19 13.06 3.26
N LEU A 117 -13.55 13.48 4.45
CA LEU A 117 -12.85 14.50 5.21
C LEU A 117 -11.96 13.83 6.25
N THR A 118 -10.67 14.10 6.18
CA THR A 118 -9.66 13.54 7.07
C THR A 118 -8.76 14.63 7.64
N TYR A 119 -8.19 14.38 8.82
CA TYR A 119 -7.06 15.15 9.29
C TYR A 119 -5.78 14.61 8.65
N ASP A 120 -4.94 15.48 8.09
CA ASP A 120 -3.61 15.09 7.66
C ASP A 120 -2.79 14.70 8.90
N GLN A 121 -2.43 13.42 9.01
CA GLN A 121 -1.45 12.99 9.98
C GLN A 121 -0.07 13.09 9.34
N PRO A 122 0.90 13.74 9.99
CA PRO A 122 2.27 13.67 9.50
C PRO A 122 2.73 12.21 9.53
N PRO A 123 3.37 11.69 8.48
CA PRO A 123 3.83 10.31 8.46
C PRO A 123 4.85 10.09 9.57
N LEU A 124 4.46 9.35 10.61
CA LEU A 124 5.30 9.03 11.77
C LEU A 124 6.62 8.36 11.36
N ALA A 125 6.62 7.63 10.24
CA ALA A 125 7.79 6.97 9.69
C ALA A 125 8.90 7.95 9.23
N GLN A 126 8.57 9.14 8.75
CA GLN A 126 9.57 10.13 8.33
C GLN A 126 10.32 10.71 9.55
N GLY A 127 9.66 10.88 10.66
CA GLY A 127 10.30 11.35 11.90
C GLY A 127 11.34 10.37 12.42
N LEU A 128 11.10 9.08 12.32
CA LEU A 128 12.03 8.04 12.76
C LEU A 128 13.23 7.89 11.82
N GLN A 129 13.04 8.01 10.50
CA GLN A 129 14.14 7.95 9.54
C GLN A 129 15.06 9.16 9.65
N GLN A 130 14.53 10.35 9.88
CA GLN A 130 15.34 11.56 10.09
C GLN A 130 16.11 11.52 11.41
N ALA A 131 15.53 10.94 12.45
CA ALA A 131 16.20 10.74 13.73
C ALA A 131 17.39 9.77 13.61
N SER A 132 17.20 8.63 12.91
CA SER A 132 18.28 7.65 12.66
C SER A 132 19.40 8.22 11.81
N ALA A 133 19.11 8.98 10.76
CA ALA A 133 20.12 9.59 9.90
C ALA A 133 20.97 10.62 10.65
N LYS A 134 20.39 11.32 11.61
CA LYS A 134 21.11 12.31 12.43
C LYS A 134 22.05 11.66 13.44
N GLU A 135 21.73 10.46 13.90
CA GLU A 135 22.54 9.73 14.88
C GLU A 135 23.75 9.04 14.25
N THR A 136 23.65 8.62 12.99
CA THR A 136 24.75 7.98 12.25
C THR A 136 25.85 8.99 11.83
N ASN A 137 25.59 10.28 11.84
CA ASN A 137 26.52 11.32 11.39
C ASN A 137 27.22 12.05 12.56
N ARG A 138 27.28 11.45 13.73
CA ARG A 138 27.95 11.98 14.93
C ARG A 138 29.08 11.06 15.38
#